data_2188bdaf5806d21a0c3154be93c7254c
#
_entry.id   2188bdaf5806d21a0c3154be93c7254c
#
_cell.length_a   1.000
_cell.length_b   1.000
_cell.length_c   1.000
_cell.angle_alpha   90.00
_cell.angle_beta   90.00
_cell.angle_gamma   90.00
#
_symmetry.space_group_name_H-M   'P 1'
#
loop_
_entity.id
_entity.type
_entity.pdbx_description
1 polymer ?
#
loop_
_entity_poly.entity_id
_entity_poly.type
_entity_poly.pdbx_seq_one_letter_code
_entity_poly.pdbx_strand_id
1 'polypeptide(L)'
;MPDPEETVSSKPQFRAPKRRTLQAAGLGVLLLAGCNVIRPAALDTHPSILFVHDNGESAASWQTMLWRFESNGWPTAKLHTLNLPYPYARDDDTQPQAGRSSSADYMAYLRAEVAAIKARDKTDKVILIGSGRGGNAIRNYIQNGDGQASVSHAILAGTPAHGVWAVKGLREQSEFSGLSNFLKGLNRPKDAQGNEVPTGIQWLTLRSDNNDKYAQPTGEWIGNPLLSTNIR
;
A
#
# COMPACT_ATOMS: atom_id res chain seq x y z
N MET A 1 -37.34 11.11 -64.62
CA MET A 1 -36.66 10.79 -65.85
C MET A 1 -35.97 12.06 -66.36
N PRO A 2 -34.68 12.11 -66.57
CA PRO A 2 -33.75 11.12 -67.10
C PRO A 2 -32.52 10.88 -66.18
N ASP A 3 -31.77 9.79 -66.51
CA ASP A 3 -30.53 9.36 -65.94
C ASP A 3 -29.35 10.32 -66.17
N PRO A 4 -28.39 10.39 -65.27
CA PRO A 4 -27.10 11.01 -65.53
C PRO A 4 -26.02 10.01 -65.86
N GLU A 5 -25.26 10.37 -66.84
CA GLU A 5 -24.12 9.69 -67.48
C GLU A 5 -22.93 9.44 -66.56
N GLU A 6 -22.28 8.33 -66.84
CA GLU A 6 -20.96 7.93 -66.36
C GLU A 6 -19.86 8.96 -66.72
N THR A 7 -19.03 9.29 -65.74
CA THR A 7 -17.73 9.89 -66.00
C THR A 7 -16.59 8.92 -65.61
N VAL A 8 -15.94 8.42 -66.64
CA VAL A 8 -14.74 7.60 -66.57
C VAL A 8 -13.57 8.44 -66.05
N SER A 9 -12.99 8.08 -64.91
CA SER A 9 -11.77 8.70 -64.39
C SER A 9 -10.55 7.84 -64.77
N SER A 10 -9.64 8.41 -65.52
CA SER A 10 -8.39 7.85 -66.01
C SER A 10 -7.36 7.72 -64.85
N LYS A 11 -6.79 6.51 -64.72
CA LYS A 11 -5.67 6.22 -63.83
C LYS A 11 -4.35 6.81 -64.37
N PRO A 12 -3.50 7.43 -63.57
CA PRO A 12 -2.16 7.81 -64.02
C PRO A 12 -1.23 6.60 -64.07
N GLN A 13 -0.59 6.44 -65.23
CA GLN A 13 0.47 5.43 -65.46
C GLN A 13 1.78 5.88 -64.82
N PHE A 14 2.31 5.13 -63.87
CA PHE A 14 3.67 5.33 -63.35
C PHE A 14 4.69 4.72 -64.31
N ARG A 15 5.53 5.58 -64.88
CA ARG A 15 6.73 5.20 -65.69
C ARG A 15 7.87 4.85 -64.72
N ALA A 16 8.39 3.63 -64.84
CA ALA A 16 9.59 3.18 -64.13
C ALA A 16 10.86 3.90 -64.65
N PRO A 17 11.76 4.36 -63.79
CA PRO A 17 13.02 4.92 -64.21
C PRO A 17 14.04 3.82 -64.58
N LYS A 18 14.80 4.08 -65.64
CA LYS A 18 15.84 3.20 -66.23
C LYS A 18 16.98 2.99 -65.23
N ARG A 19 17.37 1.73 -65.06
CA ARG A 19 18.58 1.31 -64.37
C ARG A 19 19.82 1.96 -65.00
N ARG A 20 20.56 2.71 -64.25
CA ARG A 20 21.97 3.07 -64.52
C ARG A 20 22.84 2.25 -63.57
N THR A 21 23.58 1.33 -64.22
CA THR A 21 24.71 0.64 -63.58
C THR A 21 25.80 1.65 -63.28
N LEU A 22 26.25 1.73 -62.05
CA LEU A 22 27.54 2.33 -61.68
C LEU A 22 28.28 1.29 -60.82
N GLN A 23 29.50 1.04 -61.34
CA GLN A 23 30.46 0.08 -60.80
C GLN A 23 31.08 0.56 -59.50
N ALA A 24 31.36 -0.39 -58.72
CA ALA A 24 32.35 -0.55 -57.66
C ALA A 24 33.24 0.65 -57.27
N ALA A 25 33.25 0.98 -55.99
CA ALA A 25 34.47 1.35 -55.27
C ALA A 25 34.28 1.18 -53.76
N GLY A 26 35.14 0.43 -53.16
CA GLY A 26 35.69 0.73 -51.84
C GLY A 26 34.99 0.16 -50.62
N LEU A 27 35.51 -0.93 -50.17
CA LEU A 27 35.47 -1.44 -48.79
C LEU A 27 35.56 -0.31 -47.76
N GLY A 28 34.57 -0.27 -46.89
CA GLY A 28 34.60 0.47 -45.63
C GLY A 28 33.64 -0.17 -44.68
N VAL A 29 33.95 -1.35 -44.15
CA VAL A 29 33.22 -1.93 -43.02
C VAL A 29 33.64 -1.16 -41.79
N LEU A 30 32.88 -0.09 -41.48
CA LEU A 30 32.88 0.48 -40.15
C LEU A 30 32.17 -0.53 -39.23
N LEU A 31 32.94 -1.35 -38.56
CA LEU A 31 32.51 -2.04 -37.33
C LEU A 31 32.17 -0.99 -36.29
N LEU A 32 30.92 -0.55 -36.29
CA LEU A 32 30.34 0.04 -35.09
C LEU A 32 30.22 -1.05 -34.05
N ALA A 33 31.35 -1.34 -33.39
CA ALA A 33 31.35 -2.02 -32.12
C ALA A 33 30.59 -1.08 -31.16
N GLY A 34 29.25 -1.20 -31.14
CA GLY A 34 28.42 -0.66 -30.08
C GLY A 34 28.93 -1.29 -28.81
N CYS A 35 29.74 -0.56 -28.06
CA CYS A 35 29.98 -0.87 -26.65
C CYS A 35 28.60 -0.81 -25.97
N ASN A 36 27.92 -1.93 -25.95
CA ASN A 36 26.91 -2.18 -24.93
C ASN A 36 27.64 -2.12 -23.60
N VAL A 37 27.82 -0.92 -23.08
CA VAL A 37 28.16 -0.76 -21.69
C VAL A 37 26.98 -1.36 -20.95
N ILE A 38 27.11 -2.63 -20.56
CA ILE A 38 26.23 -3.25 -19.58
C ILE A 38 26.46 -2.41 -18.34
N ARG A 39 25.64 -1.35 -18.20
CA ARG A 39 25.54 -0.68 -16.89
C ARG A 39 25.06 -1.74 -15.93
N PRO A 40 25.82 -2.07 -14.88
CA PRO A 40 25.30 -2.92 -13.83
C PRO A 40 23.97 -2.26 -13.43
N ALA A 41 22.89 -3.05 -13.42
CA ALA A 41 21.61 -2.57 -12.94
C ALA A 41 21.89 -1.92 -11.58
N ALA A 42 21.57 -0.63 -11.45
CA ALA A 42 21.72 0.05 -10.18
C ALA A 42 20.98 -0.83 -9.18
N LEU A 43 21.67 -1.21 -8.10
CA LEU A 43 21.05 -2.01 -7.05
C LEU A 43 19.79 -1.24 -6.64
N ASP A 44 18.64 -1.88 -6.77
CA ASP A 44 17.37 -1.31 -6.36
C ASP A 44 17.42 -1.10 -4.83
N THR A 45 17.56 0.14 -4.43
CA THR A 45 17.65 0.54 -3.02
C THR A 45 16.30 0.87 -2.40
N HIS A 46 15.20 0.75 -3.17
CA HIS A 46 13.87 1.01 -2.63
C HIS A 46 13.49 -0.04 -1.60
N PRO A 47 13.07 0.37 -0.41
CA PRO A 47 12.58 -0.57 0.59
C PRO A 47 11.26 -1.20 0.14
N SER A 48 11.01 -2.43 0.59
CA SER A 48 9.74 -3.11 0.34
C SER A 48 8.64 -2.49 1.20
N ILE A 49 7.47 -2.27 0.59
CA ILE A 49 6.28 -1.71 1.25
C ILE A 49 5.19 -2.77 1.27
N LEU A 50 4.55 -2.96 2.43
CA LEU A 50 3.34 -3.75 2.56
C LEU A 50 2.16 -2.84 2.94
N PHE A 51 1.14 -2.83 2.10
CA PHE A 51 -0.11 -2.13 2.33
C PHE A 51 -1.13 -3.04 3.01
N VAL A 52 -1.72 -2.55 4.10
CA VAL A 52 -2.58 -3.29 5.01
C VAL A 52 -3.96 -2.62 5.03
N HIS A 53 -4.98 -3.34 4.51
CA HIS A 53 -6.32 -2.79 4.28
C HIS A 53 -7.16 -2.62 5.55
N ASP A 54 -8.25 -1.85 5.45
CA ASP A 54 -9.20 -1.62 6.52
C ASP A 54 -10.21 -2.77 6.70
N ASN A 55 -11.09 -2.61 7.66
CA ASN A 55 -12.16 -3.55 8.02
C ASN A 55 -13.12 -3.76 6.83
N GLY A 56 -13.29 -5.02 6.44
CA GLY A 56 -14.15 -5.38 5.32
C GLY A 56 -13.60 -5.06 3.94
N GLU A 57 -12.39 -4.53 3.84
CA GLU A 57 -11.72 -4.24 2.58
C GLU A 57 -10.84 -5.41 2.10
N SER A 58 -10.10 -5.19 1.05
CA SER A 58 -9.16 -6.14 0.45
C SER A 58 -7.93 -5.42 -0.11
N ALA A 59 -6.99 -6.17 -0.66
CA ALA A 59 -5.85 -5.65 -1.39
C ALA A 59 -6.22 -4.63 -2.49
N ALA A 60 -7.41 -4.76 -3.08
CA ALA A 60 -7.88 -3.90 -4.16
C ALA A 60 -8.04 -2.42 -3.74
N SER A 61 -8.29 -2.13 -2.46
CA SER A 61 -8.42 -0.76 -1.97
C SER A 61 -7.13 0.06 -2.14
N TRP A 62 -5.99 -0.60 -2.28
CA TRP A 62 -4.68 0.03 -2.45
C TRP A 62 -4.26 0.27 -3.90
N GLN A 63 -5.06 -0.17 -4.91
CA GLN A 63 -4.65 -0.14 -6.32
C GLN A 63 -4.21 1.26 -6.80
N THR A 64 -4.95 2.29 -6.44
CA THR A 64 -4.59 3.67 -6.82
C THR A 64 -3.28 4.12 -6.15
N MET A 65 -3.04 3.67 -4.92
CA MET A 65 -1.81 4.01 -4.21
C MET A 65 -0.61 3.31 -4.84
N LEU A 66 -0.74 2.04 -5.23
CA LEU A 66 0.29 1.30 -5.94
C LEU A 66 0.71 2.06 -7.20
N TRP A 67 -0.23 2.46 -8.05
CA TRP A 67 0.05 3.23 -9.26
C TRP A 67 0.76 4.57 -8.98
N ARG A 68 0.43 5.22 -7.87
CA ARG A 68 1.11 6.45 -7.46
C ARG A 68 2.56 6.21 -7.07
N PHE A 69 2.84 5.14 -6.33
CA PHE A 69 4.22 4.76 -6.00
C PHE A 69 5.00 4.39 -7.26
N GLU A 70 4.43 3.57 -8.15
CA GLU A 70 5.03 3.20 -9.43
C GLU A 70 5.34 4.42 -10.31
N SER A 71 4.39 5.36 -10.42
CA SER A 71 4.57 6.61 -11.17
C SER A 71 5.68 7.51 -10.60
N ASN A 72 6.00 7.34 -9.32
CA ASN A 72 7.11 8.03 -8.66
C ASN A 72 8.39 7.19 -8.61
N GLY A 73 8.47 6.13 -9.42
CA GLY A 73 9.69 5.36 -9.62
C GLY A 73 9.90 4.19 -8.65
N TRP A 74 8.89 3.85 -7.83
CA TRP A 74 8.98 2.69 -6.97
C TRP A 74 8.80 1.41 -7.79
N PRO A 75 9.69 0.43 -7.70
CA PRO A 75 9.54 -0.82 -8.44
C PRO A 75 8.31 -1.60 -7.99
N THR A 76 7.51 -2.06 -8.94
CA THR A 76 6.32 -2.90 -8.67
C THR A 76 6.65 -4.11 -7.79
N ALA A 77 7.82 -4.72 -7.99
CA ALA A 77 8.28 -5.87 -7.22
C ALA A 77 8.50 -5.58 -5.72
N LYS A 78 8.55 -4.31 -5.33
CA LYS A 78 8.72 -3.86 -3.93
C LYS A 78 7.42 -3.37 -3.29
N LEU A 79 6.31 -3.41 -4.02
CA LEU A 79 5.00 -3.01 -3.56
C LEU A 79 4.13 -4.24 -3.34
N HIS A 80 3.73 -4.46 -2.11
CA HIS A 80 2.97 -5.63 -1.68
C HIS A 80 1.67 -5.19 -1.02
N THR A 81 0.62 -5.97 -1.21
CA THR A 81 -0.68 -5.75 -0.57
C THR A 81 -1.09 -7.01 0.18
N LEU A 82 -1.55 -6.82 1.40
CA LEU A 82 -2.11 -7.90 2.19
C LEU A 82 -3.56 -8.15 1.76
N ASN A 83 -4.01 -9.40 1.80
CA ASN A 83 -5.40 -9.77 1.54
C ASN A 83 -5.89 -10.75 2.61
N LEU A 84 -6.45 -10.23 3.69
CA LEU A 84 -6.92 -11.03 4.82
C LEU A 84 -8.13 -11.88 4.39
N PRO A 85 -8.12 -13.22 4.57
CA PRO A 85 -9.22 -14.11 4.13
C PRO A 85 -10.57 -13.75 4.74
N TYR A 86 -10.60 -13.30 6.00
CA TYR A 86 -11.80 -12.85 6.71
C TYR A 86 -11.61 -11.40 7.16
N PRO A 87 -11.88 -10.43 6.28
CA PRO A 87 -11.49 -9.04 6.51
C PRO A 87 -12.31 -8.31 7.58
N TYR A 88 -13.49 -8.82 7.92
CA TYR A 88 -14.33 -8.23 8.96
C TYR A 88 -13.83 -8.60 10.36
N ALA A 89 -13.80 -7.61 11.23
CA ALA A 89 -13.53 -7.79 12.64
C ALA A 89 -14.67 -8.52 13.34
N ARG A 90 -14.35 -9.26 14.40
CA ARG A 90 -15.36 -9.83 15.29
C ARG A 90 -16.08 -8.72 16.08
N ASP A 91 -17.34 -8.94 16.39
CA ASP A 91 -18.10 -8.02 17.26
C ASP A 91 -17.57 -8.07 18.72
N ASP A 92 -17.08 -9.25 19.10
CA ASP A 92 -16.34 -9.49 20.34
C ASP A 92 -15.02 -10.19 19.96
N ASP A 93 -13.92 -9.49 20.15
CA ASP A 93 -12.59 -9.97 19.73
C ASP A 93 -12.14 -11.22 20.50
N THR A 94 -12.75 -11.46 21.68
CA THR A 94 -12.43 -12.59 22.56
C THR A 94 -13.17 -13.87 22.20
N GLN A 95 -14.21 -13.80 21.37
CA GLN A 95 -15.05 -14.94 21.02
C GLN A 95 -14.93 -15.33 19.54
N PRO A 96 -14.84 -16.62 19.20
CA PRO A 96 -14.89 -17.05 17.82
C PRO A 96 -16.17 -16.59 17.12
N GLN A 97 -16.04 -16.09 15.90
CA GLN A 97 -17.16 -15.68 15.07
C GLN A 97 -16.92 -16.09 13.61
N ALA A 98 -17.84 -16.88 13.05
CA ALA A 98 -17.71 -17.39 11.69
C ALA A 98 -17.57 -16.26 10.65
N GLY A 99 -16.65 -16.41 9.69
CA GLY A 99 -16.41 -15.44 8.63
C GLY A 99 -15.74 -14.13 9.08
N ARG A 100 -15.23 -14.09 10.31
CA ARG A 100 -14.58 -12.91 10.89
C ARG A 100 -13.25 -13.26 11.54
N SER A 101 -12.35 -12.29 11.60
CA SER A 101 -11.05 -12.44 12.24
C SER A 101 -10.94 -11.59 13.50
N SER A 102 -10.20 -12.10 14.49
CA SER A 102 -9.79 -11.30 15.65
C SER A 102 -8.60 -10.39 15.32
N SER A 103 -8.29 -9.49 16.22
CA SER A 103 -7.06 -8.70 16.18
C SER A 103 -5.80 -9.58 16.20
N ALA A 104 -5.85 -10.71 16.92
CA ALA A 104 -4.77 -11.70 16.97
C ALA A 104 -4.61 -12.44 15.64
N ASP A 105 -5.73 -12.85 15.01
CA ASP A 105 -5.69 -13.49 13.68
C ASP A 105 -5.07 -12.57 12.64
N TYR A 106 -5.46 -11.29 12.65
CA TYR A 106 -4.92 -10.30 11.73
C TYR A 106 -3.41 -10.09 11.95
N MET A 107 -2.99 -9.96 13.20
CA MET A 107 -1.57 -9.84 13.54
C MET A 107 -0.76 -11.05 13.07
N ALA A 108 -1.27 -12.27 13.30
CA ALA A 108 -0.58 -13.49 12.89
C ALA A 108 -0.43 -13.57 11.37
N TYR A 109 -1.47 -13.18 10.63
CA TYR A 109 -1.43 -13.13 9.18
C TYR A 109 -0.43 -12.09 8.66
N LEU A 110 -0.45 -10.89 9.24
CA LEU A 110 0.51 -9.82 8.91
C LEU A 110 1.96 -10.25 9.19
N ARG A 111 2.19 -10.94 10.31
CA ARG A 111 3.53 -11.51 10.63
C ARG A 111 4.01 -12.45 9.55
N ALA A 112 3.16 -13.36 9.08
CA ALA A 112 3.50 -14.31 8.03
C ALA A 112 3.83 -13.61 6.71
N GLU A 113 3.04 -12.62 6.32
CA GLU A 113 3.27 -11.83 5.09
C GLU A 113 4.58 -11.03 5.16
N VAL A 114 4.87 -10.38 6.28
CA VAL A 114 6.15 -9.68 6.47
C VAL A 114 7.33 -10.63 6.37
N ALA A 115 7.23 -11.82 6.97
CA ALA A 115 8.29 -12.82 6.86
C ALA A 115 8.50 -13.30 5.41
N ALA A 116 7.41 -13.52 4.66
CA ALA A 116 7.46 -13.90 3.26
C ALA A 116 8.10 -12.80 2.38
N ILE A 117 7.74 -11.54 2.61
CA ILE A 117 8.33 -10.39 1.89
C ILE A 117 9.83 -10.29 2.19
N LYS A 118 10.23 -10.38 3.45
CA LYS A 118 11.65 -10.31 3.84
C LYS A 118 12.47 -11.39 3.14
N ALA A 119 11.95 -12.62 3.09
CA ALA A 119 12.63 -13.75 2.44
C ALA A 119 12.74 -13.56 0.92
N ARG A 120 11.61 -13.15 0.26
CA ARG A 120 11.56 -12.96 -1.19
C ARG A 120 12.42 -11.79 -1.65
N ASP A 121 12.33 -10.66 -0.98
CA ASP A 121 12.96 -9.40 -1.39
C ASP A 121 14.37 -9.26 -0.81
N LYS A 122 14.82 -10.23 0.00
CA LYS A 122 16.12 -10.24 0.68
C LYS A 122 16.37 -8.95 1.45
N THR A 123 15.41 -8.55 2.25
CA THR A 123 15.45 -7.34 3.07
C THR A 123 15.29 -7.68 4.55
N ASP A 124 15.95 -6.92 5.41
CA ASP A 124 15.81 -7.11 6.87
C ASP A 124 14.59 -6.39 7.42
N LYS A 125 14.16 -5.31 6.78
CA LYS A 125 13.05 -4.49 7.23
C LYS A 125 12.13 -4.09 6.09
N VAL A 126 10.85 -3.89 6.43
CA VAL A 126 9.80 -3.41 5.52
C VAL A 126 9.21 -2.09 6.03
N ILE A 127 8.57 -1.36 5.12
CA ILE A 127 7.66 -0.27 5.45
C ILE A 127 6.25 -0.84 5.51
N LEU A 128 5.49 -0.51 6.55
CA LEU A 128 4.07 -0.87 6.67
C LEU A 128 3.21 0.38 6.52
N ILE A 129 2.20 0.31 5.65
CA ILE A 129 1.21 1.37 5.45
C ILE A 129 -0.17 0.77 5.65
N GLY A 130 -0.89 1.22 6.66
CA GLY A 130 -2.21 0.67 7.00
C GLY A 130 -3.30 1.73 7.04
N SER A 131 -4.51 1.35 6.60
CA SER A 131 -5.72 2.15 6.77
C SER A 131 -6.62 1.54 7.84
N GLY A 132 -7.32 2.38 8.57
CA GLY A 132 -8.32 1.99 9.54
C GLY A 132 -7.87 0.86 10.47
N ARG A 133 -8.57 -0.29 10.41
CA ARG A 133 -8.23 -1.53 11.15
C ARG A 133 -6.80 -1.99 10.89
N GLY A 134 -6.34 -1.87 9.63
CA GLY A 134 -4.98 -2.28 9.24
C GLY A 134 -3.90 -1.54 9.99
N GLY A 135 -4.13 -0.28 10.36
CA GLY A 135 -3.20 0.49 11.18
C GLY A 135 -3.08 -0.07 12.61
N ASN A 136 -4.18 -0.49 13.24
CA ASN A 136 -4.13 -1.16 14.55
C ASN A 136 -3.50 -2.56 14.45
N ALA A 137 -3.69 -3.27 13.34
CA ALA A 137 -3.00 -4.53 13.08
C ALA A 137 -1.47 -4.34 13.00
N ILE A 138 -1.01 -3.27 12.33
CA ILE A 138 0.41 -2.89 12.28
C ILE A 138 0.95 -2.60 13.69
N ARG A 139 0.24 -1.81 14.49
CA ARG A 139 0.61 -1.52 15.87
C ARG A 139 0.73 -2.80 16.69
N ASN A 140 -0.28 -3.68 16.57
CA ASN A 140 -0.31 -4.96 17.26
C ASN A 140 0.87 -5.86 16.87
N TYR A 141 1.15 -5.97 15.56
CA TYR A 141 2.29 -6.73 15.07
C TYR A 141 3.62 -6.20 15.61
N ILE A 142 3.81 -4.89 15.58
CA ILE A 142 5.06 -4.28 16.07
C ILE A 142 5.23 -4.48 17.57
N GLN A 143 4.15 -4.31 18.35
CA GLN A 143 4.22 -4.33 19.82
C GLN A 143 4.16 -5.75 20.42
N ASN A 144 3.39 -6.64 19.82
CA ASN A 144 3.07 -7.94 20.37
C ASN A 144 3.41 -9.11 19.44
N GLY A 145 3.82 -8.82 18.20
CA GLY A 145 4.06 -9.79 17.15
C GLY A 145 5.52 -9.92 16.72
N ASP A 146 6.48 -9.45 17.53
CA ASP A 146 7.92 -9.42 17.23
C ASP A 146 8.28 -8.56 16.00
N GLY A 147 7.39 -7.63 15.62
CA GLY A 147 7.56 -6.81 14.42
C GLY A 147 8.60 -5.71 14.53
N GLN A 148 9.03 -5.33 15.74
CA GLN A 148 9.93 -4.19 15.95
C GLN A 148 11.26 -4.33 15.19
N ALA A 149 11.84 -5.53 15.13
CA ALA A 149 13.07 -5.80 14.39
C ALA A 149 12.87 -5.81 12.87
N SER A 150 11.63 -6.01 12.39
CA SER A 150 11.28 -6.23 10.98
C SER A 150 10.68 -5.02 10.29
N VAL A 151 10.41 -3.93 11.02
CA VAL A 151 9.75 -2.73 10.48
C VAL A 151 10.67 -1.53 10.61
N SER A 152 10.79 -0.75 9.54
CA SER A 152 11.54 0.52 9.55
C SER A 152 10.62 1.73 9.72
N HIS A 153 9.47 1.70 9.05
CA HIS A 153 8.48 2.77 9.06
C HIS A 153 7.07 2.20 9.20
N ALA A 154 6.24 2.86 9.97
CA ALA A 154 4.82 2.55 10.10
C ALA A 154 4.00 3.80 9.81
N ILE A 155 3.16 3.74 8.77
CA ILE A 155 2.30 4.82 8.33
C ILE A 155 0.86 4.38 8.54
N LEU A 156 0.11 5.14 9.34
CA LEU A 156 -1.26 4.83 9.75
C LEU A 156 -2.21 5.89 9.20
N ALA A 157 -3.09 5.50 8.30
CA ALA A 157 -4.06 6.38 7.66
C ALA A 157 -5.46 6.15 8.23
N GLY A 158 -6.07 7.19 8.82
CA GLY A 158 -7.43 7.10 9.37
C GLY A 158 -7.62 6.00 10.41
N THR A 159 -6.56 5.60 11.11
CA THR A 159 -6.59 4.51 12.08
C THR A 159 -7.26 4.95 13.37
N PRO A 160 -8.29 4.25 13.87
CA PRO A 160 -8.92 4.56 15.17
C PRO A 160 -8.05 4.06 16.31
N ALA A 161 -6.89 4.70 16.52
CA ALA A 161 -5.87 4.27 17.48
C ALA A 161 -6.41 4.20 18.93
N HIS A 162 -7.38 5.05 19.27
CA HIS A 162 -8.02 5.10 20.59
C HIS A 162 -9.50 4.67 20.55
N GLY A 163 -9.92 4.04 19.45
CA GLY A 163 -11.26 3.53 19.26
C GLY A 163 -12.16 4.45 18.44
N VAL A 164 -13.36 3.96 18.17
CA VAL A 164 -14.43 4.68 17.47
C VAL A 164 -15.52 5.09 18.43
N TRP A 165 -16.09 6.29 18.23
CA TRP A 165 -17.00 6.90 19.19
C TRP A 165 -18.47 6.76 18.83
N ALA A 166 -18.76 6.74 17.55
CA ALA A 166 -20.12 6.94 17.09
C ALA A 166 -20.82 5.66 16.63
N VAL A 167 -20.30 4.49 16.97
CA VAL A 167 -20.91 3.21 16.54
C VAL A 167 -21.90 2.75 17.61
N LYS A 168 -23.19 2.95 17.31
CA LYS A 168 -24.28 2.45 18.17
C LYS A 168 -24.22 0.94 18.25
N GLY A 169 -24.20 0.41 19.50
CA GLY A 169 -24.17 -1.04 19.73
C GLY A 169 -22.78 -1.66 19.70
N LEU A 170 -21.71 -0.86 19.63
CA LEU A 170 -20.34 -1.36 19.74
C LEU A 170 -20.14 -2.03 21.10
N ARG A 171 -19.71 -3.29 21.08
CA ARG A 171 -19.39 -4.02 22.32
C ARG A 171 -18.07 -3.54 22.90
N GLU A 172 -17.96 -3.57 24.22
CA GLU A 172 -16.72 -3.19 24.91
C GLU A 172 -15.53 -4.04 24.47
N GLN A 173 -15.73 -5.32 24.19
CA GLN A 173 -14.70 -6.26 23.78
C GLN A 173 -14.34 -6.17 22.28
N SER A 174 -15.03 -5.34 21.51
CA SER A 174 -14.66 -5.09 20.12
C SER A 174 -13.27 -4.46 20.01
N GLU A 175 -12.48 -4.88 19.03
CA GLU A 175 -11.17 -4.27 18.77
C GLU A 175 -11.26 -2.78 18.41
N PHE A 176 -12.46 -2.28 18.07
CA PHE A 176 -12.70 -0.85 17.80
C PHE A 176 -13.13 -0.06 19.03
N SER A 177 -13.40 -0.70 20.15
CA SER A 177 -13.79 -0.02 21.36
C SER A 177 -12.58 0.53 22.09
N GLY A 178 -12.57 1.82 22.39
CA GLY A 178 -11.55 2.43 23.25
C GLY A 178 -11.49 1.84 24.67
N LEU A 179 -12.55 1.12 25.07
CA LEU A 179 -12.62 0.43 26.35
C LEU A 179 -12.08 -1.01 26.28
N SER A 180 -11.82 -1.55 25.08
CA SER A 180 -11.30 -2.91 24.92
C SER A 180 -9.92 -3.09 25.54
N ASN A 181 -9.66 -4.29 26.03
CA ASN A 181 -8.33 -4.65 26.52
C ASN A 181 -7.28 -4.58 25.40
N PHE A 182 -7.70 -4.81 24.16
CA PHE A 182 -6.84 -4.70 22.98
C PHE A 182 -6.30 -3.27 22.80
N LEU A 183 -7.16 -2.27 22.67
CA LEU A 183 -6.71 -0.89 22.49
C LEU A 183 -6.06 -0.32 23.76
N LYS A 184 -6.57 -0.63 24.95
CA LYS A 184 -5.89 -0.27 26.18
C LYS A 184 -4.47 -0.84 26.26
N GLY A 185 -4.25 -2.05 25.75
CA GLY A 185 -2.93 -2.67 25.68
C GLY A 185 -2.00 -1.96 24.70
N LEU A 186 -2.49 -1.63 23.50
CA LEU A 186 -1.72 -0.91 22.49
C LEU A 186 -1.35 0.52 22.92
N ASN A 187 -2.24 1.17 23.68
CA ASN A 187 -2.09 2.56 24.12
C ASN A 187 -1.37 2.71 25.46
N ARG A 188 -0.84 1.61 26.03
CA ARG A 188 0.01 1.73 27.24
C ARG A 188 1.30 2.46 26.89
N PRO A 189 1.73 3.42 27.71
CA PRO A 189 3.03 4.05 27.54
C PRO A 189 4.16 3.02 27.43
N LYS A 190 5.06 3.25 26.48
CA LYS A 190 6.25 2.40 26.24
C LYS A 190 7.51 2.98 26.88
N ASP A 191 7.46 4.23 27.27
CA ASP A 191 8.57 4.94 27.92
C ASP A 191 8.07 5.95 28.96
N ALA A 192 9.01 6.58 29.64
CA ALA A 192 8.74 7.58 30.67
C ALA A 192 8.13 8.89 30.13
N GLN A 193 8.23 9.13 28.82
CA GLN A 193 7.67 10.28 28.13
C GLN A 193 6.21 10.09 27.75
N GLY A 194 5.66 8.89 27.97
CA GLY A 194 4.28 8.55 27.65
C GLY A 194 4.04 8.17 26.20
N ASN A 195 5.11 7.85 25.44
CA ASN A 195 4.97 7.39 24.08
C ASN A 195 4.25 6.04 24.03
N GLU A 196 3.27 5.92 23.16
CA GLU A 196 2.47 4.71 22.96
C GLU A 196 3.08 3.73 21.96
N VAL A 197 4.17 4.12 21.32
CA VAL A 197 4.84 3.34 20.29
C VAL A 197 6.30 3.08 20.67
N PRO A 198 6.85 1.92 20.32
CA PRO A 198 8.24 1.61 20.61
C PRO A 198 9.19 2.48 19.78
N THR A 199 10.35 2.76 20.35
CA THR A 199 11.44 3.47 19.69
C THR A 199 12.08 2.63 18.57
N GLY A 200 12.84 3.28 17.69
CA GLY A 200 13.59 2.61 16.60
C GLY A 200 12.78 2.37 15.32
N ILE A 201 11.54 2.80 15.27
CA ILE A 201 10.68 2.82 14.09
C ILE A 201 10.26 4.25 13.82
N GLN A 202 10.21 4.64 12.54
CA GLN A 202 9.66 5.93 12.15
C GLN A 202 8.14 5.81 12.03
N TRP A 203 7.40 6.65 12.77
CA TRP A 203 5.94 6.63 12.78
C TRP A 203 5.37 7.87 12.11
N LEU A 204 4.31 7.65 11.30
CA LEU A 204 3.51 8.72 10.70
C LEU A 204 2.03 8.38 10.86
N THR A 205 1.24 9.32 11.33
CA THR A 205 -0.21 9.23 11.34
C THR A 205 -0.80 10.25 10.36
N LEU A 206 -1.70 9.78 9.51
CA LEU A 206 -2.48 10.60 8.58
C LEU A 206 -3.94 10.55 9.03
N ARG A 207 -4.53 11.71 9.24
CA ARG A 207 -5.94 11.81 9.64
C ARG A 207 -6.66 12.86 8.80
N SER A 208 -7.97 12.74 8.72
CA SER A 208 -8.84 13.81 8.21
C SER A 208 -9.12 14.81 9.33
N ASP A 209 -9.02 16.09 9.04
CA ASP A 209 -9.41 17.16 9.97
C ASP A 209 -10.90 17.47 9.88
N ASN A 210 -11.58 16.98 8.85
CA ASN A 210 -12.93 17.34 8.56
C ASN A 210 -13.83 16.10 8.48
N ASN A 211 -14.87 16.09 9.33
CA ASN A 211 -16.01 15.18 9.23
C ASN A 211 -15.68 13.67 9.38
N ASP A 212 -14.68 13.32 10.15
CA ASP A 212 -14.44 11.94 10.53
C ASP A 212 -15.44 11.50 11.61
N LYS A 213 -16.54 10.94 11.15
CA LYS A 213 -17.68 10.52 12.00
C LYS A 213 -17.32 9.42 13.00
N TYR A 214 -16.25 8.70 12.75
CA TYR A 214 -15.89 7.52 13.52
C TYR A 214 -14.74 7.76 14.47
N ALA A 215 -13.76 8.56 14.09
CA ALA A 215 -12.58 8.83 14.89
C ALA A 215 -12.65 10.12 15.70
N GLN A 216 -13.65 10.98 15.40
CA GLN A 216 -13.91 12.20 16.16
C GLN A 216 -15.38 12.29 16.54
N PRO A 217 -15.71 12.60 17.79
CA PRO A 217 -17.06 12.96 18.14
C PRO A 217 -17.48 14.19 17.34
N THR A 218 -18.67 14.13 16.75
CA THR A 218 -19.23 15.19 15.94
C THR A 218 -19.23 16.52 16.69
N GLY A 219 -18.48 17.49 16.21
CA GLY A 219 -18.62 18.90 16.56
C GLY A 219 -17.84 19.41 17.74
N GLU A 220 -17.38 18.58 18.66
CA GLU A 220 -16.49 19.01 19.73
C GLU A 220 -15.20 18.20 19.67
N TRP A 221 -14.16 18.87 19.27
CA TRP A 221 -12.83 18.39 19.56
C TRP A 221 -12.66 18.46 21.08
N ILE A 222 -12.87 17.36 21.75
CA ILE A 222 -12.71 17.26 23.21
C ILE A 222 -11.21 17.26 23.53
N GLY A 223 -10.45 18.15 22.98
CA GLY A 223 -9.07 18.46 23.37
C GLY A 223 -8.17 17.29 23.81
N ASN A 224 -8.64 16.07 23.63
CA ASN A 224 -7.94 14.88 24.04
C ASN A 224 -7.28 14.26 22.79
N PRO A 225 -5.98 14.49 22.60
CA PRO A 225 -5.24 13.87 21.51
C PRO A 225 -5.28 12.33 21.56
N LEU A 226 -5.73 11.75 22.68
CA LEU A 226 -5.93 10.32 22.83
C LEU A 226 -7.14 9.81 22.06
N LEU A 227 -8.06 10.66 21.67
CA LEU A 227 -9.25 10.31 20.88
C LEU A 227 -9.05 10.51 19.39
N SER A 228 -7.90 11.03 19.03
CA SER A 228 -7.52 11.19 17.64
C SER A 228 -6.81 9.92 17.14
N THR A 229 -6.65 9.85 15.84
CA THR A 229 -5.75 8.89 15.19
C THR A 229 -4.28 9.15 15.54
N ASN A 230 -3.97 10.19 16.30
CA ASN A 230 -2.61 10.49 16.72
C ASN A 230 -2.13 9.46 17.72
N ILE A 231 -0.97 8.95 17.49
CA ILE A 231 -0.19 8.13 18.38
C ILE A 231 0.88 9.04 18.98
N ARG A 232 1.04 9.00 20.28
CA ARG A 232 2.11 9.70 20.97
C ARG A 232 3.36 8.85 21.01
#